data_cdcd315dc43da725ba43a07eb58566e0
#
_entry.id   cdcd315dc43da725ba43a07eb58566e0
#
_cell.length_a   1.000
_cell.length_b   1.000
_cell.length_c   1.000
_cell.angle_alpha   90.00
_cell.angle_beta   90.00
_cell.angle_gamma   90.00
#
_symmetry.space_group_name_H-M   'P 1'
#
loop_
_entity.id
_entity.type
_entity.pdbx_description
1 polymer ?
#
loop_
_entity_poly.entity_id
_entity_poly.type
_entity_poly.pdbx_seq_one_letter_code
_entity_poly.pdbx_strand_id
1 'polypeptide(L)'
;SLPIRHKLLFCAPLLGALDLSGYLDDDIEEVSVGGESGMDARVCDYDWVLDIRRQCIAADIPFSFHQTGARLRKGGRVYRIRREFQHSQARRAGINYKIDR
;
A
#
# COMPACT_ATOMS: atom_id res chain seq x y z
N SER A 1 11.07 -26.10 18.40
CA SER A 1 10.04 -25.48 17.60
C SER A 1 10.42 -24.04 17.26
N LEU A 2 10.24 -23.72 16.05
CA LEU A 2 10.56 -22.38 15.59
C LEU A 2 9.40 -21.44 15.87
N PRO A 3 9.71 -20.23 16.33
CA PRO A 3 8.65 -19.24 16.46
C PRO A 3 8.03 -18.97 15.10
N ILE A 4 6.74 -18.78 15.10
CA ILE A 4 6.04 -18.38 13.91
C ILE A 4 6.51 -16.96 13.57
N ARG A 5 7.01 -16.79 12.36
CA ARG A 5 7.46 -15.48 11.92
C ARG A 5 6.32 -14.79 11.19
N HIS A 6 5.86 -13.71 11.78
CA HIS A 6 4.89 -12.85 11.14
C HIS A 6 5.64 -11.65 10.60
N LYS A 7 5.72 -11.56 9.29
CA LYS A 7 6.38 -10.44 8.63
C LYS A 7 5.36 -9.49 8.06
N LEU A 8 5.53 -8.23 8.40
CA LEU A 8 4.77 -7.15 7.78
C LEU A 8 5.69 -6.50 6.75
N LEU A 9 5.24 -6.42 5.52
CA LEU A 9 5.98 -5.76 4.47
C LEU A 9 5.41 -4.37 4.26
N PHE A 10 6.23 -3.35 4.48
CA PHE A 10 5.83 -1.97 4.33
C PHE A 10 6.43 -1.39 3.05
N CYS A 11 5.58 -0.93 2.16
CA CYS A 11 5.99 -0.22 0.95
C CYS A 11 5.60 1.25 1.12
N ALA A 12 6.32 1.92 2.00
CA ALA A 12 6.04 3.32 2.32
C ALA A 12 7.37 4.04 2.57
N PRO A 13 7.65 5.15 1.87
CA PRO A 13 6.79 5.70 0.82
C PRO A 13 6.90 4.89 -0.49
N LEU A 14 5.77 4.75 -1.18
CA LEU A 14 5.73 4.06 -2.48
C LEU A 14 6.09 5.08 -3.56
N LEU A 15 7.25 4.91 -4.18
CA LEU A 15 7.82 5.89 -5.09
C LEU A 15 7.98 5.37 -6.52
N GLY A 16 7.45 4.21 -6.81
CA GLY A 16 7.52 3.61 -8.12
C GLY A 16 6.76 2.30 -8.18
N ALA A 17 6.68 1.73 -9.36
CA ALA A 17 6.09 0.40 -9.52
C ALA A 17 7.03 -0.63 -8.92
N LEU A 18 6.48 -1.58 -8.18
CA LEU A 18 7.24 -2.65 -7.53
C LEU A 18 6.72 -4.00 -7.94
N ASP A 19 7.64 -4.89 -8.28
CA ASP A 19 7.32 -6.30 -8.50
C ASP A 19 7.71 -7.07 -7.24
N LEU A 20 6.70 -7.53 -6.50
CA LEU A 20 6.89 -8.24 -5.26
C LEU A 20 6.83 -9.76 -5.42
N SER A 21 6.76 -10.26 -6.64
CA SER A 21 6.49 -11.68 -6.91
C SER A 21 7.50 -12.62 -6.25
N GLY A 22 8.73 -12.19 -6.04
CA GLY A 22 9.74 -13.00 -5.35
C GLY A 22 9.71 -12.90 -3.83
N TYR A 23 8.84 -12.06 -3.28
CA TYR A 23 8.82 -11.76 -1.85
C TYR A 23 7.51 -12.16 -1.17
N LEU A 24 6.46 -12.43 -1.94
CA LEU A 24 5.14 -12.74 -1.38
C LEU A 24 5.03 -14.23 -1.14
N ASP A 25 5.38 -14.65 0.06
CA ASP A 25 5.36 -16.04 0.47
C ASP A 25 4.54 -16.21 1.76
N ASP A 26 4.48 -17.43 2.27
CA ASP A 26 3.67 -17.76 3.43
C ASP A 26 4.10 -17.05 4.71
N ASP A 27 5.32 -16.50 4.74
CA ASP A 27 5.82 -15.78 5.90
C ASP A 27 5.30 -14.34 5.97
N ILE A 28 4.75 -13.83 4.87
CA ILE A 28 4.23 -12.47 4.84
C ILE A 28 2.80 -12.46 5.37
N GLU A 29 2.60 -11.75 6.46
CA GLU A 29 1.29 -11.64 7.11
C GLU A 29 0.42 -10.58 6.44
N GLU A 30 1.03 -9.47 6.04
CA GLU A 30 0.32 -8.37 5.42
C GLU A 30 1.29 -7.48 4.66
N VAL A 31 0.82 -6.90 3.57
CA VAL A 31 1.53 -5.85 2.84
C VAL A 31 0.80 -4.54 3.08
N SER A 32 1.50 -3.54 3.60
CA SER A 32 0.95 -2.23 3.87
C SER A 32 1.62 -1.19 2.98
N VAL A 33 0.81 -0.39 2.31
CA VAL A 33 1.29 0.58 1.32
C VAL A 33 0.89 1.98 1.72
N GLY A 34 1.77 2.94 1.49
CA GLY A 34 1.46 4.33 1.74
C GLY A 34 2.35 5.26 0.95
N GLY A 35 1.89 6.50 0.80
CA GLY A 35 2.67 7.54 0.19
C GLY A 35 3.51 8.30 1.21
N GLU A 36 4.26 9.27 0.74
CA GLU A 36 5.11 10.12 1.57
C GLU A 36 4.30 11.33 2.04
N SER A 37 4.33 11.60 3.34
CA SER A 37 3.69 12.80 3.89
C SER A 37 4.74 13.89 4.09
N GLY A 38 4.30 15.16 4.10
CA GLY A 38 5.18 16.30 4.30
C GLY A 38 5.17 17.25 3.13
N MET A 39 5.81 18.40 3.32
CA MET A 39 5.79 19.47 2.31
C MET A 39 6.53 19.08 1.03
N ASP A 40 7.60 18.31 1.16
CA ASP A 40 8.42 17.87 0.03
C ASP A 40 8.06 16.47 -0.44
N ALA A 41 6.84 16.02 -0.15
CA ALA A 41 6.42 14.66 -0.50
C ALA A 41 6.47 14.44 -2.01
N ARG A 42 7.03 13.28 -2.38
CA ARG A 42 7.03 12.84 -3.77
C ARG A 42 5.69 12.21 -4.10
N VAL A 43 5.36 12.19 -5.38
CA VAL A 43 4.06 11.68 -5.83
C VAL A 43 3.98 10.17 -5.63
N CYS A 44 2.86 9.72 -5.07
CA CYS A 44 2.47 8.32 -5.04
C CYS A 44 1.44 8.11 -6.14
N ASP A 45 1.68 7.19 -7.05
CA ASP A 45 0.75 6.90 -8.12
C ASP A 45 -0.23 5.82 -7.67
N TYR A 46 -1.51 6.09 -7.78
CA TYR A 46 -2.55 5.17 -7.37
C TYR A 46 -2.49 3.86 -8.15
N ASP A 47 -2.05 3.90 -9.41
CA ASP A 47 -1.90 2.69 -10.21
C ASP A 47 -0.84 1.76 -9.63
N TRP A 48 0.21 2.30 -9.03
CA TRP A 48 1.22 1.49 -8.33
C TRP A 48 0.62 0.79 -7.12
N VAL A 49 -0.26 1.49 -6.40
CA VAL A 49 -0.95 0.94 -5.23
C VAL A 49 -1.86 -0.21 -5.66
N LEU A 50 -2.62 0.00 -6.72
CA LEU A 50 -3.52 -1.02 -7.25
C LEU A 50 -2.76 -2.24 -7.79
N ASP A 51 -1.60 -2.03 -8.37
CA ASP A 51 -0.78 -3.14 -8.87
C ASP A 51 -0.26 -4.01 -7.71
N ILE A 52 0.17 -3.39 -6.62
CA ILE A 52 0.58 -4.16 -5.43
C ILE A 52 -0.61 -4.92 -4.86
N ARG A 53 -1.79 -4.29 -4.82
CA ARG A 53 -3.02 -4.96 -4.40
C ARG A 53 -3.29 -6.20 -5.24
N ARG A 54 -3.15 -6.07 -6.56
CA ARG A 54 -3.36 -7.19 -7.48
C ARG A 54 -2.39 -8.35 -7.18
N GLN A 55 -1.12 -8.03 -6.93
CA GLN A 55 -0.12 -9.03 -6.59
C GLN A 55 -0.45 -9.74 -5.28
N CYS A 56 -0.92 -8.99 -4.28
CA CYS A 56 -1.28 -9.55 -2.99
C CYS A 56 -2.49 -10.47 -3.10
N ILE A 57 -3.49 -10.08 -3.88
CA ILE A 57 -4.66 -10.92 -4.11
C ILE A 57 -4.26 -12.22 -4.81
N ALA A 58 -3.40 -12.14 -5.80
CA ALA A 58 -2.92 -13.33 -6.52
C ALA A 58 -2.15 -14.29 -5.60
N ALA A 59 -1.44 -13.75 -4.61
CA ALA A 59 -0.70 -14.54 -3.63
C ALA A 59 -1.51 -14.88 -2.38
N ASP A 60 -2.75 -14.41 -2.31
CA ASP A 60 -3.65 -14.58 -1.16
C ASP A 60 -3.06 -14.01 0.13
N ILE A 61 -2.51 -12.79 0.03
CA ILE A 61 -1.90 -12.09 1.16
C ILE A 61 -2.69 -10.82 1.44
N PRO A 62 -3.03 -10.54 2.71
CA PRO A 62 -3.74 -9.30 3.06
C PRO A 62 -2.98 -8.06 2.63
N PHE A 63 -3.72 -7.07 2.16
CA PHE A 63 -3.20 -5.81 1.65
C PHE A 63 -3.92 -4.65 2.32
N SER A 64 -3.17 -3.63 2.74
CA SER A 64 -3.77 -2.41 3.25
C SER A 64 -3.13 -1.18 2.61
N PHE A 65 -3.99 -0.22 2.28
CA PHE A 65 -3.58 1.10 1.84
C PHE A 65 -3.81 2.04 3.03
N HIS A 66 -2.74 2.34 3.77
CA HIS A 66 -2.90 3.01 5.05
C HIS A 66 -2.87 4.53 4.96
N GLN A 67 -2.23 5.10 3.94
CA GLN A 67 -2.29 6.55 3.73
C GLN A 67 -1.98 6.88 2.28
N THR A 68 -2.57 7.98 1.80
CA THR A 68 -2.39 8.42 0.41
C THR A 68 -1.04 9.10 0.18
N GLY A 69 -0.43 9.62 1.23
CA GLY A 69 0.64 10.59 1.10
C GLY A 69 0.08 11.97 0.78
N ALA A 70 0.97 12.97 0.76
CA ALA A 70 0.58 14.35 0.51
C ALA A 70 0.26 14.62 -0.95
N ARG A 71 0.79 13.80 -1.87
CA ARG A 71 0.57 13.94 -3.31
C ARG A 71 0.22 12.59 -3.91
N LEU A 72 -1.00 12.48 -4.40
CA LEU A 72 -1.50 11.24 -5.00
C LEU A 72 -1.86 11.48 -6.46
N ARG A 73 -1.28 10.70 -7.37
CA ARG A 73 -1.66 10.74 -8.78
C ARG A 73 -2.72 9.69 -9.05
N LYS A 74 -3.82 10.12 -9.62
CA LYS A 74 -4.92 9.22 -9.96
C LYS A 74 -5.59 9.73 -11.23
N GLY A 75 -5.70 8.86 -12.23
CA GLY A 75 -6.33 9.22 -13.48
C GLY A 75 -5.63 10.35 -14.22
N GLY A 76 -4.29 10.39 -14.14
CA GLY A 76 -3.50 11.44 -14.79
C GLY A 76 -3.50 12.77 -14.06
N ARG A 77 -4.06 12.84 -12.87
CA ARG A 77 -4.19 14.07 -12.09
C ARG A 77 -3.53 13.90 -10.74
N VAL A 78 -2.77 14.92 -10.29
CA VAL A 78 -2.14 14.91 -8.96
C VAL A 78 -3.01 15.67 -7.99
N TYR A 79 -3.38 14.99 -6.90
CA TYR A 79 -4.16 15.57 -5.82
C TYR A 79 -3.25 15.85 -4.65
N ARG A 80 -3.41 17.02 -4.03
CA ARG A 80 -2.75 17.34 -2.78
C ARG A 80 -3.70 17.00 -1.64
N ILE A 81 -3.23 16.16 -0.72
CA ILE A 81 -4.07 15.69 0.38
C ILE A 81 -3.42 16.11 1.69
N ARG A 82 -4.16 16.88 2.47
CA ARG A 82 -3.67 17.39 3.75
C ARG A 82 -3.43 16.23 4.71
N ARG A 83 -2.44 16.42 5.59
CA ARG A 83 -2.02 15.35 6.50
C ARG A 83 -3.19 14.73 7.28
N GLU A 84 -4.12 15.56 7.76
CA GLU A 84 -5.24 15.07 8.54
C GLU A 84 -6.22 14.20 7.76
N PHE A 85 -6.12 14.20 6.42
CA PHE A 85 -7.03 13.42 5.56
C PHE A 85 -6.36 12.23 4.88
N GLN A 86 -5.04 12.08 5.00
CA GLN A 86 -4.33 11.04 4.24
C GLN A 86 -4.76 9.64 4.63
N HIS A 87 -4.96 9.37 5.91
CA HIS A 87 -5.43 8.07 6.38
C HIS A 87 -6.90 7.83 6.01
N SER A 88 -7.76 8.81 6.21
CA SER A 88 -9.18 8.64 5.93
C SER A 88 -9.45 8.50 4.44
N GLN A 89 -8.72 9.21 3.59
CA GLN A 89 -8.89 9.08 2.15
C GLN A 89 -8.42 7.72 1.65
N ALA A 90 -7.33 7.18 2.19
CA ALA A 90 -6.89 5.84 1.86
C ALA A 90 -7.95 4.81 2.25
N ARG A 91 -8.54 4.95 3.43
CA ARG A 91 -9.60 4.06 3.90
C ARG A 91 -10.83 4.15 3.00
N ARG A 92 -11.19 5.36 2.58
CA ARG A 92 -12.36 5.59 1.73
C ARG A 92 -12.20 5.01 0.33
N ALA A 93 -10.98 4.76 -0.11
CA ALA A 93 -10.74 4.11 -1.40
C ALA A 93 -11.31 2.69 -1.42
N GLY A 94 -11.45 2.05 -0.25
CA GLY A 94 -12.11 0.75 -0.15
C GLY A 94 -11.37 -0.38 -0.83
N ILE A 95 -10.05 -0.30 -0.91
CA ILE A 95 -9.26 -1.28 -1.68
C ILE A 95 -8.48 -2.25 -0.80
N ASN A 96 -8.63 -2.17 0.51
CA ASN A 96 -7.96 -3.12 1.41
C ASN A 96 -8.45 -4.53 1.14
N TYR A 97 -7.54 -5.49 1.19
CA TYR A 97 -7.86 -6.88 0.99
C TYR A 97 -7.55 -7.66 2.27
N LYS A 98 -8.55 -8.32 2.82
CA LYS A 98 -8.42 -9.12 4.03
C LYS A 98 -8.82 -10.55 3.73
N ILE A 99 -8.13 -11.46 4.39
CA ILE A 99 -8.46 -12.88 4.29
C ILE A 99 -9.31 -13.24 5.51
N ASP A 100 -10.48 -13.74 5.23
CA ASP A 100 -11.40 -14.21 6.26
C ASP A 100 -11.02 -15.65 6.59
N ARG A 101 -10.49 -15.84 7.78
CA ARG A 101 -10.08 -17.18 8.21
C ARG A 101 -10.78 -17.59 9.49
#